data_20f1af5739479f6bfbb8a494b55e84a9
#
_entry.id   20f1af5739479f6bfbb8a494b55e84a9
#
_cell.length_a   1.000
_cell.length_b   1.000
_cell.length_c   1.000
_cell.angle_alpha   90.00
_cell.angle_beta   90.00
_cell.angle_gamma   90.00
#
_symmetry.space_group_name_H-M   'P 1'
#
loop_
_entity.id
_entity.type
_entity.pdbx_description
1 polymer ?
#
loop_
_entity_poly.entity_id
_entity_poly.type
_entity_poly.pdbx_seq_one_letter_code
_entity_poly.pdbx_strand_id
1 'polypeptide(L)'
;MSTSEQHALMLLQRVTKLDDASLHCREVSLRMSEDQNHLILTRYSEHYSPEGMEWVERKHRVSVTELLRWVIEQGQPQSIERGEEHKASA
;
A
#
# COMPACT_ATOMS: atom_id res chain seq x y z
N MET A 1 -24.35 -6.67 -3.67
CA MET A 1 -23.79 -6.48 -3.68
C MET A 1 -22.80 -6.20 -3.75
N SER A 2 -22.44 -6.13 -3.54
CA SER A 2 -21.63 -5.77 -3.63
C SER A 2 -20.71 -5.91 -3.75
N THR A 3 -20.54 -6.20 -3.93
CA THR A 3 -19.66 -6.32 -4.02
C THR A 3 -18.70 -5.87 -4.39
N SER A 4 -18.81 -5.58 -4.54
CA SER A 4 -17.88 -4.94 -5.08
C SER A 4 -17.08 -4.31 -4.23
N GLU A 5 -17.05 -4.52 -3.15
CA GLU A 5 -16.26 -3.85 -2.42
C GLU A 5 -15.02 -4.16 -2.63
N GLN A 6 -14.26 -3.29 -2.95
CA GLN A 6 -12.97 -3.37 -3.07
C GLN A 6 -12.43 -3.13 -1.79
N HIS A 7 -12.00 -4.06 -1.08
CA HIS A 7 -11.40 -3.88 0.21
C HIS A 7 -10.08 -3.19 0.05
N ALA A 8 -9.92 -2.09 0.72
CA ALA A 8 -8.63 -1.41 0.76
C ALA A 8 -7.87 -1.90 1.97
N LEU A 9 -6.60 -2.17 1.78
CA LEU A 9 -5.73 -2.57 2.87
C LEU A 9 -5.08 -1.32 3.42
N MET A 10 -5.29 -1.04 4.70
CA MET A 10 -4.71 0.14 5.32
C MET A 10 -3.27 -0.18 5.71
N LEU A 11 -2.33 0.48 5.07
CA LEU A 11 -0.92 0.24 5.33
C LEU A 11 -0.38 1.16 6.42
N LEU A 12 -0.92 2.35 6.55
CA LEU A 12 -0.48 3.29 7.54
C LEU A 12 -1.63 4.20 7.92
N GLN A 13 -1.79 4.41 9.20
CA GLN A 13 -2.77 5.38 9.68
C GLN A 13 -2.14 6.01 10.90
N ARG A 14 -1.87 7.30 10.84
CA ARG A 14 -1.14 7.96 11.90
C ARG A 14 -1.70 9.35 12.11
N VAL A 15 -1.82 9.72 13.36
CA VAL A 15 -2.19 11.08 13.75
C VAL A 15 -1.04 11.63 14.57
N THR A 16 -0.53 12.78 14.15
CA THR A 16 0.58 13.41 14.84
C THR A 16 0.13 14.78 15.30
N LYS A 17 0.30 15.06 16.58
CA LYS A 17 0.01 16.36 17.11
C LYS A 17 1.25 17.21 16.94
N LEU A 18 1.14 18.26 16.13
CA LEU A 18 2.30 19.10 15.85
C LEU A 18 2.50 20.12 16.98
N ASP A 19 1.41 20.67 17.49
CA ASP A 19 1.47 21.54 18.65
C ASP A 19 0.07 21.57 19.24
N ASP A 20 -0.18 22.49 20.14
CA ASP A 20 -1.45 22.50 20.85
C ASP A 20 -2.63 22.78 19.93
N ALA A 21 -2.40 23.34 18.78
CA ALA A 21 -3.48 23.75 17.88
C ALA A 21 -3.42 23.09 16.51
N SER A 22 -2.50 22.16 16.30
CA SER A 22 -2.32 21.61 14.96
C SER A 22 -2.18 20.09 14.98
N LEU A 23 -2.83 19.45 14.04
CA LEU A 23 -2.75 18.01 13.89
C LEU A 23 -2.45 17.66 12.47
N HIS A 24 -1.75 16.56 12.29
CA HIS A 24 -1.45 16.04 10.96
C HIS A 24 -1.87 14.58 10.93
N CYS A 25 -2.77 14.25 10.02
CA CYS A 25 -3.27 12.89 9.87
C CYS A 25 -2.78 12.36 8.55
N ARG A 26 -2.30 11.12 8.54
CA ARG A 26 -1.79 10.49 7.32
C ARG A 26 -2.35 9.10 7.20
N GLU A 27 -2.72 8.74 5.99
CA GLU A 27 -3.20 7.41 5.70
C GLU A 27 -2.61 6.94 4.39
N VAL A 28 -2.22 5.70 4.33
CA VAL A 28 -1.77 5.08 3.11
C VAL A 28 -2.54 3.78 2.97
N SER A 29 -3.21 3.60 1.86
CA SER A 29 -3.99 2.40 1.64
C SER A 29 -3.71 1.85 0.26
N LEU A 30 -4.01 0.58 0.09
CA LEU A 30 -3.71 -0.13 -1.14
C LEU A 30 -4.94 -0.93 -1.52
N ARG A 31 -5.32 -0.90 -2.78
CA ARG A 31 -6.42 -1.72 -3.25
C ARG A 31 -6.14 -2.21 -4.64
N MET A 32 -6.85 -3.22 -5.03
CA MET A 32 -6.74 -3.79 -6.35
C MET A 32 -7.71 -3.07 -7.27
N SER A 33 -7.32 -2.83 -8.51
CA SER A 33 -8.22 -2.26 -9.48
C SER A 33 -9.29 -3.28 -9.86
N GLU A 34 -10.32 -2.81 -10.55
CA GLU A 34 -11.41 -3.69 -10.90
C GLU A 34 -10.97 -4.81 -11.82
N ASP A 35 -10.04 -4.55 -12.72
CA ASP A 35 -9.56 -5.57 -13.61
C ASP A 35 -8.56 -6.51 -12.94
N GLN A 36 -8.20 -6.22 -11.68
CA GLN A 36 -7.29 -7.04 -10.90
C GLN A 36 -5.89 -7.13 -11.51
N ASN A 37 -5.57 -6.22 -12.41
CA ASN A 37 -4.25 -6.19 -13.00
C ASN A 37 -3.40 -5.06 -12.47
N HIS A 38 -3.96 -4.19 -11.68
CA HIS A 38 -3.24 -3.04 -11.15
C HIS A 38 -3.49 -2.88 -9.67
N LEU A 39 -2.52 -2.32 -9.00
CA LEU A 39 -2.67 -1.92 -7.61
C LEU A 39 -2.71 -0.41 -7.57
N ILE A 40 -3.56 0.11 -6.71
CA ILE A 40 -3.72 1.54 -6.55
C ILE A 40 -3.37 1.88 -5.12
N LEU A 41 -2.30 2.65 -4.97
CA LEU A 41 -1.86 3.10 -3.67
C LEU A 41 -2.37 4.51 -3.48
N THR A 42 -3.11 4.73 -2.42
CA THR A 42 -3.63 6.05 -2.10
C THR A 42 -2.89 6.60 -0.89
N ARG A 43 -2.34 7.77 -1.05
CA ARG A 43 -1.69 8.48 0.04
C ARG A 43 -2.53 9.69 0.35
N TYR A 44 -2.99 9.80 1.57
CA TYR A 44 -3.90 10.86 1.98
C TYR A 44 -3.34 11.54 3.22
N SER A 45 -3.40 12.85 3.26
CA SER A 45 -2.98 13.57 4.43
C SER A 45 -3.92 14.74 4.68
N GLU A 46 -4.10 15.06 5.95
CA GLU A 46 -4.86 16.20 6.40
C GLU A 46 -4.02 16.97 7.39
N HIS A 47 -4.10 18.26 7.30
CA HIS A 47 -3.40 19.13 8.23
C HIS A 47 -4.42 20.10 8.81
N TYR A 48 -4.63 20.04 10.11
CA TYR A 48 -5.55 20.90 10.82
C TYR A 48 -4.76 21.95 11.56
N SER A 49 -5.16 23.18 11.44
CA SER A 49 -4.53 24.28 12.12
C SER A 49 -5.61 25.32 12.44
N PRO A 50 -5.26 26.34 13.22
CA PRO A 50 -6.25 27.39 13.49
C PRO A 50 -6.73 28.11 12.25
N GLU A 51 -5.93 28.06 11.16
CA GLU A 51 -6.34 28.71 9.94
C GLU A 51 -7.29 27.84 9.12
N GLY A 52 -7.47 26.61 9.48
CA GLY A 52 -8.37 25.74 8.75
C GLY A 52 -7.79 24.35 8.54
N MET A 53 -8.33 23.66 7.56
CA MET A 53 -7.89 22.31 7.27
C MET A 53 -7.49 22.23 5.81
N GLU A 54 -6.34 21.62 5.57
CA GLU A 54 -5.87 21.35 4.23
C GLU A 54 -5.72 19.86 4.07
N TRP A 55 -5.97 19.38 2.88
CA TRP A 55 -5.81 17.96 2.62
C TRP A 55 -5.25 17.73 1.24
N VAL A 56 -4.54 16.62 1.09
CA VAL A 56 -3.95 16.23 -0.17
C VAL A 56 -4.16 14.74 -0.33
N GLU A 57 -4.59 14.34 -1.52
CA GLU A 57 -4.73 12.94 -1.82
C GLU A 57 -3.96 12.65 -3.10
N ARG A 58 -3.11 11.64 -3.09
CA ARG A 58 -2.34 11.24 -4.25
C ARG A 58 -2.54 9.76 -4.48
N LYS A 59 -2.77 9.40 -5.72
CA LYS A 59 -2.98 8.01 -6.07
C LYS A 59 -1.91 7.59 -7.05
N HIS A 60 -1.37 6.40 -6.82
CA HIS A 60 -0.34 5.82 -7.67
C HIS A 60 -0.84 4.49 -8.16
N ARG A 61 -0.70 4.26 -9.45
CA ARG A 61 -1.19 3.04 -10.06
C ARG A 61 -0.03 2.31 -10.67
N VAL A 62 0.08 1.01 -10.41
CA VAL A 62 1.15 0.21 -10.95
C VAL A 62 0.56 -1.14 -11.32
N SER A 63 1.01 -1.73 -12.41
CA SER A 63 0.55 -3.06 -12.76
C SER A 63 1.12 -4.06 -11.77
N VAL A 64 0.36 -5.10 -11.53
CA VAL A 64 0.80 -6.15 -10.62
C VAL A 64 2.09 -6.76 -11.14
N THR A 65 2.19 -6.96 -12.47
CA THR A 65 3.39 -7.54 -13.05
C THR A 65 4.60 -6.64 -12.82
N GLU A 66 4.44 -5.34 -12.98
CA GLU A 66 5.56 -4.42 -12.76
C GLU A 66 5.96 -4.41 -11.31
N LEU A 67 5.00 -4.45 -10.41
CA LEU A 67 5.32 -4.48 -9.00
C LEU A 67 6.10 -5.73 -8.63
N LEU A 68 5.66 -6.88 -9.14
CA LEU A 68 6.35 -8.12 -8.83
C LEU A 68 7.77 -8.11 -9.41
N ARG A 69 7.92 -7.57 -10.61
CA ARG A 69 9.26 -7.48 -11.19
C ARG A 69 10.16 -6.60 -10.32
N TRP A 70 9.63 -5.48 -9.86
CA TRP A 70 10.40 -4.57 -9.03
C TRP A 70 10.79 -5.25 -7.71
N VAL A 71 9.89 -6.02 -7.12
CA VAL A 71 10.19 -6.71 -5.87
C VAL A 71 11.31 -7.72 -6.10
N ILE A 72 11.27 -8.44 -7.23
CA ILE A 72 12.32 -9.41 -7.51
C ILE A 72 13.67 -8.70 -7.71
N GLU A 73 13.66 -7.58 -8.39
CA GLU A 73 14.91 -6.88 -8.68
C GLU A 73 15.47 -6.14 -7.48
N GLN A 74 14.60 -5.57 -6.65
CA GLN A 74 15.05 -4.73 -5.57
C GLN A 74 15.01 -5.40 -4.20
N GLY A 75 14.21 -6.45 -4.08
CA GLY A 75 14.09 -7.13 -2.81
C GLY A 75 15.31 -7.97 -2.51
N GLN A 76 15.56 -8.15 -1.24
CA GLN A 76 16.66 -8.99 -0.84
C GLN A 76 16.14 -10.37 -0.56
N PRO A 77 16.76 -11.41 -1.12
CA PRO A 77 16.29 -12.76 -0.84
C PRO A 77 16.46 -13.09 0.63
N GLN A 78 15.40 -13.60 1.22
CA GLN A 78 15.47 -14.00 2.61
C GLN A 78 15.98 -15.40 2.78
N SER A 79 15.70 -16.27 1.81
CA SER A 79 16.20 -17.63 1.87
C SER A 79 16.20 -18.20 0.47
N ILE A 80 17.07 -19.16 0.25
CA ILE A 80 17.14 -19.85 -1.01
C ILE A 80 16.96 -21.32 -0.72
N GLU A 81 15.90 -21.89 -1.28
CA GLU A 81 15.63 -23.28 -1.08
C GLU A 81 15.67 -23.97 -2.38
N ARG A 82 16.41 -25.12 -2.45
CA ARG A 82 16.48 -25.83 -3.61
C ARG A 82 15.75 -27.06 -3.41
N GLY A 83 14.79 -27.31 -4.16
CA GLY A 83 14.08 -28.48 -4.05
C GLY A 83 14.76 -29.55 -4.73
N GLU A 84 15.25 -30.52 -4.06
CA GLU A 84 15.83 -31.51 -4.60
C GLU A 84 14.95 -32.58 -4.61
N GLU A 85 14.16 -32.64 -5.34
CA GLU A 85 13.26 -33.48 -5.27
C GLU A 85 13.49 -34.66 -5.70
N HIS A 86 14.11 -35.26 -5.60
CA HIS A 86 14.21 -36.40 -6.06
C HIS A 86 13.75 -37.28 -5.17
N LYS A 87 13.63 -37.27 -4.80
CA LYS A 87 13.27 -37.81 -4.24
C LYS A 87 12.39 -38.19 -4.15
N ALA A 88 12.38 -38.32 -4.32
CA ALA A 88 11.76 -38.53 -4.21
C ALA A 88 11.27 -39.03 -4.21
N SER A 89 11.38 -39.26 -4.40
CA SER A 89 11.01 -39.60 -4.46
C SER A 89 10.62 -40.21 -4.32
N ALA A 90 10.68 -40.46 -4.33
CA ALA A 90 10.33 -40.99 -4.25
C ALA A 90 9.86 -41.18 -4.31
#